data_fc3c05fbe10a26723af1eeb65c5254b0
#
_entry.id   fc3c05fbe10a26723af1eeb65c5254b0
#
_cell.length_a   1.000
_cell.length_b   1.000
_cell.length_c   1.000
_cell.angle_alpha   90.00
_cell.angle_beta   90.00
_cell.angle_gamma   90.00
#
_symmetry.space_group_name_H-M   'P 1'
#
loop_
_entity.id
_entity.type
_entity.pdbx_description
1 polymer ?
#
loop_
_entity_poly.entity_id
_entity_poly.type
_entity_poly.pdbx_seq_one_letter_code
_entity_poly.pdbx_strand_id
1 'polypeptide(L)'
;MDHRSRTPDDALRLVRERGLVTLTDAGAGPSLVEEIAGRQVKGSWWGHPAGVRIYQAALALQASSEVLVVKLIGGKVTFLHRALWPALVRIARDPERVATARGGLTPGAARLHGEVERMGELRIDELAPEPGWPPERDLARAGKELDAALLVHAASSHGVHGRHTLVLRTWALTVPDSVRREAAHLSLEAAHEALGVARAGSAASRRRQRSRAR
;
A
#
# COMPACT_ATOMS: atom_id res chain seq x y z
N MET A 1 33.01 3.81 -7.00
CA MET A 1 31.58 3.67 -7.37
C MET A 1 30.80 4.71 -6.58
N ASP A 2 30.23 5.64 -7.30
CA ASP A 2 29.59 6.85 -6.76
C ASP A 2 28.32 6.43 -5.96
N HIS A 3 28.42 6.37 -4.65
CA HIS A 3 27.30 6.21 -3.74
C HIS A 3 26.55 7.54 -3.67
N ARG A 4 25.90 7.94 -4.76
CA ARG A 4 24.98 9.07 -4.76
C ARG A 4 23.97 8.84 -3.63
N SER A 5 24.06 9.72 -2.64
CA SER A 5 23.09 9.82 -1.55
C SER A 5 21.70 9.98 -2.16
N ARG A 6 20.90 8.90 -2.25
CA ARG A 6 19.54 8.99 -2.78
C ARG A 6 18.69 9.78 -1.80
N THR A 7 18.16 10.87 -2.29
CA THR A 7 17.31 11.82 -1.57
C THR A 7 15.83 11.35 -1.59
N PRO A 8 14.94 11.95 -0.78
CA PRO A 8 13.50 11.74 -0.91
C PRO A 8 12.96 11.96 -2.33
N ASP A 9 13.49 12.95 -3.05
CA ASP A 9 13.11 13.24 -4.45
C ASP A 9 13.50 12.08 -5.39
N ASP A 10 14.63 11.44 -5.13
CA ASP A 10 15.04 10.23 -5.87
C ASP A 10 14.07 9.07 -5.64
N ALA A 11 13.49 8.95 -4.44
CA ALA A 11 12.49 7.94 -4.14
C ALA A 11 11.18 8.19 -4.91
N LEU A 12 10.73 9.43 -4.99
CA LEU A 12 9.53 9.80 -5.77
C LEU A 12 9.76 9.58 -7.27
N ARG A 13 10.93 9.97 -7.79
CA ARG A 13 11.31 9.68 -9.18
C ARG A 13 11.28 8.18 -9.46
N LEU A 14 11.81 7.34 -8.56
CA LEU A 14 11.78 5.90 -8.69
C LEU A 14 10.36 5.34 -8.78
N VAL A 15 9.43 5.85 -7.94
CA VAL A 15 8.02 5.44 -7.97
C VAL A 15 7.35 5.89 -9.26
N ARG A 16 7.63 7.10 -9.76
CA ARG A 16 7.13 7.59 -11.06
C ARG A 16 7.61 6.72 -12.23
N GLU A 17 8.90 6.38 -12.26
CA GLU A 17 9.49 5.57 -13.33
C GLU A 17 8.99 4.12 -13.37
N ARG A 18 8.70 3.54 -12.20
CA ARG A 18 8.31 2.12 -12.07
C ARG A 18 6.82 1.89 -11.92
N GLY A 19 6.07 2.94 -11.63
CA GLY A 19 4.65 2.86 -11.30
C GLY A 19 4.38 2.32 -9.89
N LEU A 20 5.17 1.35 -9.42
CA LEU A 20 5.10 0.83 -8.06
C LEU A 20 6.47 0.38 -7.52
N VAL A 21 6.66 0.54 -6.20
CA VAL A 21 7.86 0.10 -5.48
C VAL A 21 7.44 -0.44 -4.11
N THR A 22 7.92 -1.63 -3.74
CA THR A 22 7.70 -2.16 -2.39
C THR A 22 8.70 -1.58 -1.40
N LEU A 23 8.32 -1.42 -0.14
CA LEU A 23 9.26 -0.96 0.91
C LEU A 23 10.39 -1.98 1.08
N THR A 24 10.03 -3.26 1.25
CA THR A 24 10.96 -4.38 1.44
C THR A 24 10.81 -5.37 0.30
N ASP A 25 11.78 -6.26 0.16
CA ASP A 25 11.76 -7.29 -0.89
C ASP A 25 10.45 -8.11 -0.87
N ALA A 26 9.77 -8.14 -1.99
CA ALA A 26 8.55 -8.92 -2.23
C ALA A 26 8.66 -9.82 -3.47
N GLY A 27 9.87 -10.02 -4.00
CA GLY A 27 10.10 -10.79 -5.22
C GLY A 27 9.68 -10.10 -6.53
N ALA A 28 9.12 -8.90 -6.45
CA ALA A 28 8.56 -8.17 -7.60
C ALA A 28 9.47 -7.06 -8.15
N GLY A 29 10.76 -7.14 -7.87
CA GLY A 29 11.74 -6.12 -8.27
C GLY A 29 12.46 -5.52 -7.07
N PRO A 30 13.40 -4.58 -7.29
CA PRO A 30 14.12 -3.92 -6.21
C PRO A 30 13.14 -3.13 -5.33
N SER A 31 13.28 -3.32 -4.03
CA SER A 31 12.54 -2.57 -3.01
C SER A 31 13.16 -1.20 -2.77
N LEU A 32 12.42 -0.30 -2.12
CA LEU A 32 12.95 0.99 -1.67
C LEU A 32 14.17 0.81 -0.76
N VAL A 33 14.13 -0.20 0.12
CA VAL A 33 15.24 -0.55 1.01
C VAL A 33 16.49 -0.91 0.20
N GLU A 34 16.37 -1.79 -0.81
CA GLU A 34 17.51 -2.21 -1.63
C GLU A 34 18.07 -1.06 -2.48
N GLU A 35 17.19 -0.21 -3.00
CA GLU A 35 17.59 0.94 -3.80
C GLU A 35 18.40 1.97 -3.00
N ILE A 36 18.01 2.23 -1.75
CA ILE A 36 18.71 3.20 -0.89
C ILE A 36 19.95 2.59 -0.23
N ALA A 37 19.89 1.31 0.14
CA ALA A 37 21.03 0.60 0.73
C ALA A 37 22.11 0.23 -0.31
N GLY A 38 21.77 0.24 -1.61
CA GLY A 38 22.65 -0.18 -2.71
C GLY A 38 22.87 -1.70 -2.80
N ARG A 39 22.25 -2.47 -1.92
CA ARG A 39 22.36 -3.93 -1.83
C ARG A 39 21.12 -4.55 -1.18
N GLN A 40 20.96 -5.85 -1.33
CA GLN A 40 19.93 -6.59 -0.58
C GLN A 40 20.21 -6.52 0.93
N VAL A 41 19.20 -6.13 1.71
CA VAL A 41 19.25 -6.10 3.18
C VAL A 41 18.55 -7.35 3.70
N LYS A 42 19.30 -8.18 4.42
CA LYS A 42 18.76 -9.37 5.11
C LYS A 42 18.31 -8.96 6.53
N GLY A 43 17.10 -9.36 6.91
CA GLY A 43 16.54 -9.03 8.23
C GLY A 43 15.98 -7.62 8.31
N SER A 44 16.05 -7.01 9.50
CA SER A 44 15.51 -5.68 9.74
C SER A 44 16.37 -4.59 9.12
N TRP A 45 15.78 -3.70 8.33
CA TRP A 45 16.46 -2.55 7.75
C TRP A 45 16.66 -1.38 8.75
N TRP A 46 15.95 -1.39 9.90
CA TRP A 46 16.06 -0.36 10.93
C TRP A 46 17.48 -0.22 11.50
N GLY A 47 18.19 -1.33 11.69
CA GLY A 47 19.57 -1.35 12.15
C GLY A 47 20.61 -1.15 11.04
N HIS A 48 20.21 -0.96 9.78
CA HIS A 48 21.12 -0.75 8.68
C HIS A 48 21.67 0.68 8.68
N PRO A 49 22.95 0.94 8.30
CA PRO A 49 23.51 2.30 8.22
C PRO A 49 22.69 3.28 7.38
N ALA A 50 21.94 2.77 6.39
CA ALA A 50 21.01 3.57 5.58
C ALA A 50 19.60 3.68 6.21
N GLY A 51 19.34 3.13 7.41
CA GLY A 51 17.99 3.02 7.98
C GLY A 51 17.28 4.37 8.11
N VAL A 52 17.95 5.39 8.59
CA VAL A 52 17.39 6.76 8.70
C VAL A 52 16.97 7.30 7.33
N ARG A 53 17.79 7.11 6.29
CA ARG A 53 17.48 7.56 4.92
C ARG A 53 16.30 6.81 4.33
N ILE A 54 16.23 5.49 4.56
CA ILE A 54 15.11 4.65 4.13
C ILE A 54 13.82 5.15 4.78
N TYR A 55 13.85 5.42 6.07
CA TYR A 55 12.70 5.94 6.81
C TYR A 55 12.25 7.30 6.29
N GLN A 56 13.17 8.24 6.10
CA GLN A 56 12.86 9.57 5.55
C GLN A 56 12.26 9.50 4.14
N ALA A 57 12.82 8.65 3.28
CA ALA A 57 12.27 8.43 1.94
C ALA A 57 10.87 7.83 1.98
N ALA A 58 10.62 6.85 2.86
CA ALA A 58 9.29 6.27 3.04
C ALA A 58 8.27 7.30 3.55
N LEU A 59 8.64 8.15 4.52
CA LEU A 59 7.79 9.24 5.00
C LEU A 59 7.48 10.25 3.91
N ALA A 60 8.47 10.66 3.11
CA ALA A 60 8.27 11.58 2.00
C ALA A 60 7.32 11.02 0.93
N LEU A 61 7.44 9.71 0.62
CA LEU A 61 6.51 9.03 -0.27
C LEU A 61 5.09 8.98 0.31
N GLN A 62 4.94 8.72 1.60
CA GLN A 62 3.63 8.74 2.27
C GLN A 62 2.97 10.11 2.26
N ALA A 63 3.76 11.19 2.35
CA ALA A 63 3.28 12.56 2.33
C ALA A 63 2.99 13.09 0.91
N SER A 64 3.43 12.36 -0.14
CA SER A 64 3.26 12.78 -1.52
C SER A 64 1.83 12.57 -2.01
N SER A 65 1.22 13.60 -2.62
CA SER A 65 -0.08 13.50 -3.29
C SER A 65 -0.06 12.63 -4.57
N GLU A 66 1.12 12.17 -5.01
CA GLU A 66 1.29 11.30 -6.16
C GLU A 66 1.40 9.82 -5.80
N VAL A 67 1.45 9.50 -4.51
CA VAL A 67 1.71 8.15 -4.04
C VAL A 67 0.60 7.67 -3.11
N LEU A 68 0.04 6.51 -3.43
CA LEU A 68 -0.84 5.77 -2.54
C LEU A 68 -0.05 4.64 -1.89
N VAL A 69 -0.15 4.52 -0.58
CA VAL A 69 0.50 3.45 0.19
C VAL A 69 -0.50 2.33 0.40
N VAL A 70 -0.23 1.17 -0.15
CA VAL A 70 -1.10 -0.01 -0.09
C VAL A 70 -0.30 -1.27 0.25
N LYS A 71 -0.95 -2.37 0.61
CA LYS A 71 -0.32 -3.68 0.82
C LYS A 71 -0.66 -4.63 -0.33
N LEU A 72 -0.19 -4.31 -1.52
CA LEU A 72 -0.62 -4.98 -2.75
C LEU A 72 0.16 -6.26 -3.07
N ILE A 73 1.48 -6.30 -2.81
CA ILE A 73 2.35 -7.40 -3.23
C ILE A 73 2.79 -8.20 -2.01
N GLY A 74 2.27 -9.43 -1.86
CA GLY A 74 2.59 -10.31 -0.74
C GLY A 74 2.35 -9.68 0.64
N GLY A 75 1.37 -8.79 0.76
CA GLY A 75 1.07 -8.06 2.00
C GLY A 75 2.13 -7.02 2.39
N LYS A 76 3.10 -6.73 1.51
CA LYS A 76 4.16 -5.74 1.77
C LYS A 76 3.69 -4.34 1.44
N VAL A 77 4.17 -3.37 2.24
CA VAL A 77 3.98 -1.94 1.96
C VAL A 77 4.47 -1.64 0.54
N THR A 78 3.58 -1.10 -0.27
CA THR A 78 3.80 -0.79 -1.69
C THR A 78 3.44 0.68 -1.91
N PHE A 79 4.37 1.43 -2.46
CA PHE A 79 4.19 2.79 -2.91
C PHE A 79 3.72 2.74 -4.36
N LEU A 80 2.48 3.15 -4.61
CA LEU A 80 1.83 3.09 -5.92
C LEU A 80 1.69 4.50 -6.48
N HIS A 81 2.28 4.74 -7.66
CA HIS A 81 2.16 6.03 -8.35
C HIS A 81 0.72 6.28 -8.81
N ARG A 82 0.30 7.56 -8.79
CA ARG A 82 -1.05 8.00 -9.14
C ARG A 82 -1.55 7.52 -10.51
N ALA A 83 -0.67 7.32 -11.47
CA ALA A 83 -1.04 6.79 -12.79
C ALA A 83 -1.67 5.38 -12.74
N LEU A 84 -1.44 4.64 -11.67
CA LEU A 84 -1.98 3.28 -11.48
C LEU A 84 -3.19 3.23 -10.52
N TRP A 85 -3.60 4.37 -9.94
CA TRP A 85 -4.74 4.40 -9.02
C TRP A 85 -6.06 4.00 -9.71
N PRO A 86 -6.36 4.45 -10.95
CA PRO A 86 -7.55 4.01 -11.65
C PRO A 86 -7.61 2.48 -11.81
N ALA A 87 -6.49 1.86 -12.17
CA ALA A 87 -6.41 0.41 -12.31
C ALA A 87 -6.64 -0.31 -10.98
N LEU A 88 -6.01 0.16 -9.88
CA LEU A 88 -6.24 -0.41 -8.56
C LEU A 88 -7.70 -0.27 -8.12
N VAL A 89 -8.29 0.92 -8.29
CA VAL A 89 -9.68 1.19 -7.91
C VAL A 89 -10.66 0.36 -8.76
N ARG A 90 -10.38 0.18 -10.06
CA ARG A 90 -11.21 -0.68 -10.93
C ARG A 90 -11.25 -2.12 -10.42
N ILE A 91 -10.08 -2.67 -10.03
CA ILE A 91 -9.99 -4.01 -9.44
C ILE A 91 -10.64 -4.04 -8.06
N ALA A 92 -10.33 -3.07 -7.20
CA ALA A 92 -10.85 -3.03 -5.84
C ALA A 92 -12.39 -2.96 -5.78
N ARG A 93 -13.03 -2.35 -6.77
CA ARG A 93 -14.48 -2.16 -6.86
C ARG A 93 -15.16 -3.12 -7.82
N ASP A 94 -14.46 -4.12 -8.33
CA ASP A 94 -15.09 -5.14 -9.19
C ASP A 94 -16.16 -5.92 -8.42
N PRO A 95 -17.43 -5.96 -8.92
CA PRO A 95 -18.55 -6.53 -8.15
C PRO A 95 -18.37 -8.00 -7.78
N GLU A 96 -17.84 -8.82 -8.69
CA GLU A 96 -17.65 -10.25 -8.45
C GLU A 96 -16.54 -10.48 -7.40
N ARG A 97 -15.45 -9.75 -7.52
CA ARG A 97 -14.37 -9.77 -6.54
C ARG A 97 -14.84 -9.31 -5.17
N VAL A 98 -15.61 -8.22 -5.10
CA VAL A 98 -16.16 -7.68 -3.84
C VAL A 98 -17.11 -8.70 -3.21
N ALA A 99 -18.00 -9.32 -3.98
CA ALA A 99 -18.92 -10.35 -3.48
C ALA A 99 -18.17 -11.56 -2.91
N THR A 100 -17.17 -12.05 -3.65
CA THR A 100 -16.30 -13.16 -3.21
C THR A 100 -15.54 -12.80 -1.93
N ALA A 101 -14.93 -11.61 -1.88
CA ALA A 101 -14.18 -11.14 -0.73
C ALA A 101 -15.08 -11.01 0.52
N ARG A 102 -16.28 -10.45 0.38
CA ARG A 102 -17.26 -10.34 1.47
C ARG A 102 -17.69 -11.70 2.00
N GLY A 103 -17.89 -12.68 1.13
CA GLY A 103 -18.26 -14.05 1.51
C GLY A 103 -17.18 -14.78 2.33
N GLY A 104 -15.92 -14.37 2.22
CA GLY A 104 -14.80 -14.95 2.95
C GLY A 104 -14.43 -14.24 4.25
N LEU A 105 -15.11 -13.13 4.62
CA LEU A 105 -14.78 -12.37 5.81
C LEU A 105 -15.13 -13.10 7.10
N THR A 106 -14.28 -12.90 8.11
CA THR A 106 -14.67 -13.22 9.49
C THR A 106 -15.86 -12.36 9.94
N PRO A 107 -16.71 -12.86 10.88
CA PRO A 107 -17.86 -12.07 11.37
C PRO A 107 -17.47 -10.67 11.89
N GLY A 108 -16.31 -10.55 12.57
CA GLY A 108 -15.78 -9.27 13.03
C GLY A 108 -15.39 -8.33 11.88
N ALA A 109 -14.76 -8.86 10.84
CA ALA A 109 -14.40 -8.08 9.65
C ALA A 109 -15.65 -7.68 8.86
N ALA A 110 -16.63 -8.56 8.71
CA ALA A 110 -17.89 -8.24 8.03
C ALA A 110 -18.66 -7.10 8.74
N ARG A 111 -18.76 -7.14 10.08
CA ARG A 111 -19.35 -6.08 10.87
C ARG A 111 -18.57 -4.75 10.71
N LEU A 112 -17.24 -4.80 10.85
CA LEU A 112 -16.37 -3.63 10.70
C LEU A 112 -16.49 -3.03 9.29
N HIS A 113 -16.56 -3.87 8.25
CA HIS A 113 -16.75 -3.42 6.87
C HIS A 113 -18.07 -2.66 6.71
N GLY A 114 -19.18 -3.19 7.25
CA GLY A 114 -20.47 -2.49 7.23
C GLY A 114 -20.41 -1.10 7.89
N GLU A 115 -19.66 -0.99 8.98
CA GLU A 115 -19.48 0.28 9.66
C GLU A 115 -18.63 1.28 8.85
N VAL A 116 -17.54 0.81 8.21
CA VAL A 116 -16.74 1.65 7.31
C VAL A 116 -17.55 2.11 6.10
N GLU A 117 -18.37 1.24 5.51
CA GLU A 117 -19.26 1.62 4.40
C GLU A 117 -20.27 2.71 4.82
N ARG A 118 -20.80 2.63 6.03
CA ARG A 118 -21.76 3.60 6.57
C ARG A 118 -21.12 4.96 6.90
N MET A 119 -19.90 4.96 7.47
CA MET A 119 -19.20 6.17 7.93
C MET A 119 -18.30 6.78 6.86
N GLY A 120 -17.84 5.97 5.89
CA GLY A 120 -16.86 6.35 4.90
C GLY A 120 -15.41 6.26 5.39
N GLU A 121 -15.16 6.74 6.61
CA GLU A 121 -13.89 6.67 7.33
C GLU A 121 -14.12 6.25 8.77
N LEU A 122 -13.21 5.47 9.34
CA LEU A 122 -13.28 5.01 10.70
C LEU A 122 -11.88 4.81 11.28
N ARG A 123 -11.68 5.26 12.52
CA ARG A 123 -10.46 5.04 13.30
C ARG A 123 -10.66 3.91 14.30
N ILE A 124 -9.73 2.97 14.34
CA ILE A 124 -9.83 1.79 15.21
C ILE A 124 -9.74 2.18 16.70
N ASP A 125 -8.89 3.17 17.06
CA ASP A 125 -8.72 3.64 18.43
C ASP A 125 -9.93 4.43 18.95
N GLU A 126 -10.73 5.00 18.08
CA GLU A 126 -11.98 5.67 18.42
C GLU A 126 -13.16 4.68 18.57
N LEU A 127 -13.15 3.61 17.76
CA LEU A 127 -14.20 2.60 17.80
C LEU A 127 -14.06 1.61 18.96
N ALA A 128 -12.82 1.23 19.31
CA ALA A 128 -12.56 0.19 20.29
C ALA A 128 -13.17 0.44 21.70
N PRO A 129 -13.25 1.69 22.20
CA PRO A 129 -13.89 1.98 23.47
C PRO A 129 -15.43 1.92 23.43
N GLU A 130 -16.03 1.94 22.24
CA GLU A 130 -17.50 1.97 22.10
C GLU A 130 -18.13 0.64 22.55
N PRO A 131 -19.28 0.68 23.25
CA PRO A 131 -19.96 -0.51 23.72
C PRO A 131 -20.29 -1.50 22.61
N GLY A 132 -20.02 -2.77 22.85
CA GLY A 132 -20.32 -3.86 21.92
C GLY A 132 -19.29 -4.07 20.82
N TRP A 133 -18.18 -3.32 20.81
CA TRP A 133 -17.05 -3.60 19.95
C TRP A 133 -15.99 -4.46 20.65
N PRO A 134 -15.26 -5.32 19.90
CA PRO A 134 -14.18 -6.11 20.46
C PRO A 134 -12.95 -5.23 20.78
N PRO A 135 -11.96 -5.75 21.52
CA PRO A 135 -10.73 -5.03 21.82
C PRO A 135 -10.01 -4.54 20.56
N GLU A 136 -9.28 -3.43 20.68
CA GLU A 136 -8.55 -2.74 19.59
C GLU A 136 -7.70 -3.70 18.74
N ARG A 137 -7.01 -4.66 19.37
CA ARG A 137 -6.19 -5.67 18.68
C ARG A 137 -6.99 -6.53 17.69
N ASP A 138 -8.24 -6.86 18.03
CA ASP A 138 -9.11 -7.70 17.22
C ASP A 138 -9.73 -6.87 16.09
N LEU A 139 -10.07 -5.61 16.35
CA LEU A 139 -10.46 -4.62 15.33
C LEU A 139 -9.31 -4.36 14.35
N ALA A 140 -8.08 -4.21 14.85
CA ALA A 140 -6.91 -4.01 13.99
C ALA A 140 -6.64 -5.24 13.10
N ARG A 141 -6.90 -6.46 13.59
CA ARG A 141 -6.82 -7.69 12.79
C ARG A 141 -7.90 -7.72 11.72
N ALA A 142 -9.14 -7.41 12.06
CA ALA A 142 -10.24 -7.29 11.11
C ALA A 142 -9.97 -6.20 10.05
N GLY A 143 -9.45 -5.04 10.45
CA GLY A 143 -9.05 -3.98 9.51
C GLY A 143 -7.96 -4.42 8.54
N LYS A 144 -6.98 -5.21 8.99
CA LYS A 144 -5.95 -5.78 8.10
C LYS A 144 -6.52 -6.82 7.13
N GLU A 145 -7.53 -7.59 7.56
CA GLU A 145 -8.25 -8.52 6.69
C GLU A 145 -8.99 -7.78 5.57
N LEU A 146 -9.68 -6.68 5.90
CA LEU A 146 -10.38 -5.83 4.94
C LEU A 146 -9.41 -5.16 3.93
N ASP A 147 -8.26 -4.67 4.42
CA ASP A 147 -7.20 -4.07 3.59
C ASP A 147 -6.59 -5.10 2.63
N ALA A 148 -6.28 -6.30 3.13
CA ALA A 148 -5.75 -7.40 2.30
C ALA A 148 -6.76 -7.86 1.23
N ALA A 149 -8.06 -7.79 1.55
CA ALA A 149 -9.14 -8.08 0.63
C ALA A 149 -9.46 -6.90 -0.32
N LEU A 150 -8.75 -5.76 -0.23
CA LEU A 150 -9.02 -4.51 -0.98
C LEU A 150 -10.48 -4.03 -0.88
N LEU A 151 -11.16 -4.35 0.21
CA LEU A 151 -12.51 -3.84 0.49
C LEU A 151 -12.46 -2.42 1.04
N VAL A 152 -11.39 -2.09 1.75
CA VAL A 152 -11.08 -0.76 2.26
C VAL A 152 -9.60 -0.44 2.00
N HIS A 153 -9.24 0.82 2.16
CA HIS A 153 -7.85 1.25 2.30
C HIS A 153 -7.54 1.45 3.78
N ALA A 154 -6.49 0.82 4.28
CA ALA A 154 -6.03 1.00 5.65
C ALA A 154 -4.72 1.78 5.69
N ALA A 155 -4.74 2.96 6.30
CA ALA A 155 -3.57 3.78 6.59
C ALA A 155 -3.18 3.68 8.06
N SER A 156 -1.87 3.68 8.36
CA SER A 156 -1.39 3.86 9.73
C SER A 156 -1.41 5.33 10.09
N SER A 157 -1.92 5.65 11.29
CA SER A 157 -1.93 6.98 11.85
C SER A 157 -1.44 6.93 13.30
N HIS A 158 -1.09 8.08 13.87
CA HIS A 158 -0.82 8.19 15.30
C HIS A 158 -2.11 8.55 16.02
N GLY A 159 -2.45 7.76 17.02
CA GLY A 159 -3.57 8.02 17.91
C GLY A 159 -3.25 9.13 18.93
N VAL A 160 -4.26 9.52 19.73
CA VAL A 160 -4.19 10.60 20.72
C VAL A 160 -3.04 10.40 21.74
N HIS A 161 -2.63 9.16 21.97
CA HIS A 161 -1.54 8.80 22.91
C HIS A 161 -0.22 8.44 22.20
N GLY A 162 -0.01 8.87 20.94
CA GLY A 162 1.18 8.56 20.18
C GLY A 162 1.30 7.08 19.73
N ARG A 163 0.30 6.23 20.00
CA ARG A 163 0.27 4.85 19.53
C ARG A 163 -0.17 4.79 18.08
N HIS A 164 0.38 3.83 17.34
CA HIS A 164 -0.07 3.57 15.98
C HIS A 164 -1.49 2.97 16.00
N THR A 165 -2.38 3.58 15.25
CA THR A 165 -3.72 3.07 14.98
C THR A 165 -3.94 2.89 13.48
N LEU A 166 -5.00 2.17 13.09
CA LEU A 166 -5.44 2.08 11.71
C LEU A 166 -6.60 3.05 11.48
N VAL A 167 -6.53 3.75 10.37
CA VAL A 167 -7.63 4.51 9.77
C VAL A 167 -8.09 3.73 8.55
N LEU A 168 -9.33 3.29 8.57
CA LEU A 168 -9.97 2.57 7.48
C LEU A 168 -10.81 3.53 6.66
N ARG A 169 -10.67 3.50 5.35
CA ARG A 169 -11.41 4.36 4.41
C ARG A 169 -12.03 3.55 3.30
N THR A 170 -13.22 3.94 2.87
CA THR A 170 -13.76 3.48 1.60
C THR A 170 -12.90 3.98 0.43
N TRP A 171 -12.90 3.27 -0.69
CA TRP A 171 -12.22 3.72 -1.90
C TRP A 171 -12.75 5.06 -2.42
N ALA A 172 -14.00 5.39 -2.08
CA ALA A 172 -14.61 6.67 -2.43
C ALA A 172 -13.92 7.87 -1.76
N LEU A 173 -13.46 7.71 -0.51
CA LEU A 173 -12.74 8.75 0.23
C LEU A 173 -11.22 8.65 0.08
N THR A 174 -10.70 7.52 -0.40
CA THR A 174 -9.25 7.31 -0.54
C THR A 174 -8.68 8.02 -1.75
N VAL A 175 -9.42 8.07 -2.86
CA VAL A 175 -8.96 8.65 -4.13
C VAL A 175 -9.89 9.75 -4.61
N PRO A 176 -9.37 10.73 -5.39
CA PRO A 176 -10.19 11.78 -6.00
C PRO A 176 -11.27 11.24 -6.94
N ASP A 177 -12.34 12.01 -7.13
CA ASP A 177 -13.43 11.69 -8.06
C ASP A 177 -12.96 11.47 -9.49
N SER A 178 -11.96 12.21 -9.94
CA SER A 178 -11.36 12.04 -11.27
C SER A 178 -10.82 10.63 -11.48
N VAL A 179 -10.11 10.09 -10.46
CA VAL A 179 -9.58 8.71 -10.49
C VAL A 179 -10.71 7.70 -10.54
N ARG A 180 -11.79 7.93 -9.78
CA ARG A 180 -12.97 7.03 -9.78
C ARG A 180 -13.68 7.01 -11.12
N ARG A 181 -13.81 8.18 -11.78
CA ARG A 181 -14.37 8.26 -13.13
C ARG A 181 -13.49 7.55 -14.15
N GLU A 182 -12.18 7.75 -14.10
CA GLU A 182 -11.23 7.06 -14.96
C GLU A 182 -11.30 5.54 -14.76
N ALA A 183 -11.33 5.07 -13.51
CA ALA A 183 -11.49 3.66 -13.17
C ALA A 183 -12.77 3.04 -13.76
N ALA A 184 -13.87 3.79 -13.82
CA ALA A 184 -15.14 3.31 -14.37
C ALA A 184 -15.09 3.05 -15.89
N HIS A 185 -14.16 3.69 -16.61
CA HIS A 185 -13.95 3.50 -18.05
C HIS A 185 -12.93 2.41 -18.38
N LEU A 186 -12.19 1.89 -17.37
CA LEU A 186 -11.24 0.80 -17.60
C LEU A 186 -11.95 -0.56 -17.61
N SER A 187 -11.56 -1.43 -18.56
CA SER A 187 -11.89 -2.85 -18.43
C SER A 187 -11.11 -3.48 -17.28
N LEU A 188 -11.63 -4.57 -16.71
CA LEU A 188 -10.93 -5.31 -15.65
C LEU A 188 -9.60 -5.88 -16.16
N GLU A 189 -9.59 -6.35 -17.40
CA GLU A 189 -8.39 -6.87 -18.08
C GLU A 189 -7.31 -5.79 -18.21
N ALA A 190 -7.65 -4.60 -18.73
CA ALA A 190 -6.72 -3.48 -18.85
C ALA A 190 -6.18 -3.03 -17.47
N ALA A 191 -7.02 -3.08 -16.44
CA ALA A 191 -6.58 -2.76 -15.07
C ALA A 191 -5.57 -3.78 -14.53
N HIS A 192 -5.80 -5.07 -14.75
CA HIS A 192 -4.86 -6.12 -14.39
C HIS A 192 -3.55 -6.03 -15.19
N GLU A 193 -3.63 -5.76 -16.48
CA GLU A 193 -2.46 -5.56 -17.34
C GLU A 193 -1.60 -4.39 -16.84
N ALA A 194 -2.20 -3.22 -16.58
CA ALA A 194 -1.48 -2.05 -16.10
C ALA A 194 -0.69 -2.33 -14.81
N LEU A 195 -1.30 -3.01 -13.82
CA LEU A 195 -0.63 -3.39 -12.58
C LEU A 195 0.38 -4.53 -12.81
N GLY A 196 0.10 -5.46 -13.74
CA GLY A 196 0.99 -6.54 -14.12
C GLY A 196 2.26 -6.06 -14.83
N VAL A 197 2.14 -5.12 -15.75
CA VAL A 197 3.28 -4.49 -16.44
C VAL A 197 4.18 -3.73 -15.46
N ALA A 198 3.61 -2.94 -14.55
CA ALA A 198 4.37 -2.23 -13.53
C ALA A 198 5.16 -3.20 -12.64
N ARG A 199 4.55 -4.32 -12.24
CA ARG A 199 5.20 -5.39 -11.46
C ARG A 199 6.31 -6.07 -12.26
N ALA A 200 6.10 -6.38 -13.52
CA ALA A 200 7.08 -7.02 -14.40
C ALA A 200 8.28 -6.09 -14.70
N GLY A 201 8.03 -4.80 -14.93
CA GLY A 201 9.06 -3.78 -15.12
C GLY A 201 10.00 -3.67 -13.91
N SER A 202 9.43 -3.71 -12.69
CA SER A 202 10.19 -3.76 -11.45
C SER A 202 11.06 -5.02 -11.33
N ALA A 203 10.59 -6.17 -11.76
CA ALA A 203 11.34 -7.44 -11.74
C ALA A 203 12.49 -7.47 -12.75
N ALA A 204 12.31 -6.95 -13.96
CA ALA A 204 13.33 -6.85 -14.98
C ALA A 204 14.51 -5.96 -14.57
N SER A 205 14.25 -4.88 -13.86
CA SER A 205 15.27 -3.99 -13.29
C SER A 205 16.19 -4.72 -12.29
N ARG A 206 15.64 -5.63 -11.49
CA ARG A 206 16.41 -6.48 -10.56
C ARG A 206 17.42 -7.39 -11.27
N ARG A 207 17.05 -8.00 -12.41
CA ARG A 207 17.96 -8.86 -13.19
C ARG A 207 19.15 -8.06 -13.72
N ARG A 208 18.92 -6.85 -14.23
CA ARG A 208 20.00 -5.98 -14.75
C ARG A 208 20.96 -5.51 -13.66
N GLN A 209 20.48 -5.22 -12.44
CA GLN A 209 21.36 -4.85 -11.33
C GLN A 209 22.23 -6.00 -10.83
N ARG A 210 21.68 -7.23 -10.75
CA ARG A 210 22.47 -8.42 -10.36
C ARG A 210 23.56 -8.78 -11.37
N SER A 211 23.33 -8.55 -12.67
CA SER A 211 24.36 -8.82 -13.70
C SER A 211 25.48 -7.77 -13.72
N ARG A 212 25.25 -6.54 -13.19
CA ARG A 212 26.28 -5.49 -13.06
C ARG A 212 27.07 -5.57 -11.76
N ALA A 213 26.63 -6.37 -10.80
CA ALA A 213 27.28 -6.55 -9.49
C ALA A 213 28.15 -7.82 -9.41
N ARG A 214 28.24 -8.59 -10.49
CA ARG A 214 29.18 -9.71 -10.70
C ARG A 214 30.32 -9.25 -11.61
#